data_75bc33dc5e574b48a380618b2ef60f79
#
_entry.id   75bc33dc5e574b48a380618b2ef60f79
#
_cell.length_a   1.000
_cell.length_b   1.000
_cell.length_c   1.000
_cell.angle_alpha   90.00
_cell.angle_beta   90.00
_cell.angle_gamma   90.00
#
_symmetry.space_group_name_H-M   'P 1'
#
loop_
_entity.id
_entity.type
_entity.pdbx_description
1 polymer ?
#
loop_
_entity_poly.entity_id
_entity_poly.type
_entity_poly.pdbx_seq_one_letter_code
_entity_poly.pdbx_strand_id
1 'polypeptide(L)'
;MRPVIERLREQGLNLRGPLPADTAFTPASGHKDAVLAMYHDQGLPVLKYAGFGTAVNVTLGLPIIRTSVDHGTAFDIAGQGKADAGSLFAAVALARTMALS
;
A
#
# COMPACT_ATOMS: atom_id res chain seq x y z
N MET A 1 2.39 -15.89 13.87
CA MET A 1 2.87 -15.51 12.52
C MET A 1 3.85 -16.52 11.93
N ARG A 2 4.90 -16.89 12.63
CA ARG A 2 5.91 -17.86 12.11
C ARG A 2 5.31 -19.20 11.62
N PRO A 3 4.41 -19.86 12.38
CA PRO A 3 3.86 -21.14 11.89
C PRO A 3 3.12 -21.02 10.57
N VAL A 4 2.42 -19.91 10.35
CA VAL A 4 1.70 -19.66 9.10
C VAL A 4 2.68 -19.42 7.95
N ILE A 5 3.75 -18.66 8.20
CA ILE A 5 4.78 -18.40 7.19
C ILE A 5 5.45 -19.71 6.76
N GLU A 6 5.81 -20.56 7.70
CA GLU A 6 6.42 -21.84 7.41
C GLU A 6 5.49 -22.75 6.60
N ARG A 7 4.22 -22.81 6.97
CA ARG A 7 3.20 -23.58 6.24
C ARG A 7 3.05 -23.10 4.79
N LEU A 8 3.01 -21.79 4.59
CA LEU A 8 2.86 -21.23 3.24
C LEU A 8 4.12 -21.41 2.40
N ARG A 9 5.30 -21.40 3.02
CA ARG A 9 6.55 -21.73 2.32
C ARG A 9 6.53 -23.17 1.80
N GLU A 10 6.04 -24.10 2.59
CA GLU A 10 5.88 -25.50 2.19
C GLU A 10 4.92 -25.64 1.00
N GLN A 11 3.98 -24.72 0.83
CA GLN A 11 3.07 -24.67 -0.31
C GLN A 11 3.66 -23.99 -1.54
N GLY A 12 4.93 -23.59 -1.50
CA GLY A 12 5.63 -23.01 -2.64
C GLY A 12 5.72 -21.48 -2.67
N LEU A 13 5.19 -20.79 -1.66
CA LEU A 13 5.28 -19.33 -1.61
C LEU A 13 6.65 -18.89 -1.11
N ASN A 14 7.24 -17.92 -1.82
CA ASN A 14 8.54 -17.36 -1.44
C ASN A 14 8.32 -16.22 -0.43
N LEU A 15 8.31 -16.58 0.85
CA LEU A 15 8.05 -15.64 1.94
C LEU A 15 9.29 -15.42 2.78
N ARG A 16 9.49 -14.19 3.21
CA ARG A 16 10.49 -13.78 4.20
C ARG A 16 9.78 -13.17 5.39
N GLY A 17 10.14 -13.60 6.58
CA GLY A 17 9.56 -13.01 7.78
C GLY A 17 9.50 -13.95 8.96
N PRO A 18 8.99 -13.50 10.07
CA PRO A 18 8.63 -12.11 10.34
C PRO A 18 9.86 -11.18 10.35
N LEU A 19 9.71 -9.96 9.86
CA LEU A 19 10.77 -8.96 9.81
C LEU A 19 10.38 -7.76 10.68
N PRO A 20 11.36 -7.12 11.36
CA PRO A 20 11.10 -5.85 12.04
C PRO A 20 10.67 -4.77 11.04
N ALA A 21 9.66 -4.00 11.40
CA ALA A 21 9.11 -2.99 10.49
C ALA A 21 10.11 -1.88 10.14
N ASP A 22 11.00 -1.54 11.07
CA ASP A 22 12.01 -0.51 10.87
C ASP A 22 13.11 -0.92 9.89
N THR A 23 13.32 -2.21 9.69
CA THR A 23 14.35 -2.73 8.77
C THR A 23 13.78 -3.41 7.52
N ALA A 24 12.48 -3.70 7.50
CA ALA A 24 11.85 -4.44 6.40
C ALA A 24 11.96 -3.74 5.04
N PHE A 25 12.03 -2.43 5.04
CA PHE A 25 12.09 -1.62 3.82
C PHE A 25 13.51 -1.13 3.49
N THR A 26 14.52 -1.57 4.22
CA THR A 26 15.90 -1.17 3.94
C THR A 26 16.48 -1.99 2.80
N PRO A 27 17.51 -1.47 2.07
CA PRO A 27 18.19 -2.25 1.05
C PRO A 27 18.80 -3.55 1.58
N ALA A 28 19.20 -3.58 2.85
CA ALA A 28 19.77 -4.77 3.48
C ALA A 28 18.80 -5.95 3.55
N SER A 29 17.50 -5.70 3.54
CA SER A 29 16.49 -6.76 3.56
C SER A 29 16.23 -7.38 2.17
N GLY A 30 16.80 -6.83 1.11
CA GLY A 30 16.71 -7.34 -0.26
C GLY A 30 15.46 -6.91 -1.00
N HIS A 31 15.38 -7.32 -2.27
CA HIS A 31 14.23 -7.03 -3.12
C HIS A 31 12.99 -7.82 -2.70
N LYS A 32 11.83 -7.19 -2.79
CA LYS A 32 10.53 -7.79 -2.51
C LYS A 32 9.50 -7.26 -3.51
N ASP A 33 8.62 -8.14 -3.94
CA ASP A 33 7.50 -7.75 -4.81
C ASP A 33 6.37 -7.11 -4.00
N ALA A 34 6.16 -7.55 -2.77
CA ALA A 34 5.11 -7.04 -1.89
C ALA A 34 5.52 -7.20 -0.42
N VAL A 35 4.97 -6.36 0.41
CA VAL A 35 5.15 -6.41 1.86
C VAL A 35 3.79 -6.51 2.53
N LEU A 36 3.60 -7.52 3.37
CA LEU A 36 2.41 -7.66 4.21
C LEU A 36 2.67 -7.00 5.56
N ALA A 37 1.94 -5.93 5.84
CA ALA A 37 1.93 -5.26 7.13
C ALA A 37 0.67 -5.66 7.90
N MET A 38 0.83 -6.03 9.17
CA MET A 38 -0.30 -6.45 10.01
C MET A 38 -1.03 -5.27 10.62
N TYR A 39 -0.38 -4.13 10.73
CA TYR A 39 -0.93 -2.90 11.28
C TYR A 39 -0.64 -1.73 10.36
N HIS A 40 -1.54 -0.77 10.36
CA HIS A 40 -1.48 0.47 9.59
C HIS A 40 -0.10 1.15 9.68
N ASP A 41 0.43 1.32 10.90
CA ASP A 41 1.67 2.07 11.12
C ASP A 41 2.93 1.30 10.71
N GLN A 42 2.83 0.02 10.39
CA GLN A 42 3.98 -0.76 9.94
C GLN A 42 4.37 -0.46 8.49
N GLY A 43 3.44 -0.03 7.66
CA GLY A 43 3.69 0.17 6.24
C GLY A 43 3.40 1.60 5.75
N LEU A 44 2.47 2.29 6.37
CA LEU A 44 1.98 3.56 5.85
C LEU A 44 3.03 4.69 5.81
N PRO A 45 3.93 4.84 6.80
CA PRO A 45 4.97 5.87 6.71
C PRO A 45 5.87 5.69 5.49
N VAL A 46 6.22 4.47 5.14
CA VAL A 46 7.04 4.18 3.96
C VAL A 46 6.26 4.45 2.68
N LEU A 47 4.99 4.09 2.64
CA LEU A 47 4.11 4.37 1.52
C LEU A 47 4.02 5.87 1.25
N LYS A 48 3.82 6.66 2.29
CA LYS A 48 3.74 8.13 2.16
C LYS A 48 5.04 8.75 1.71
N TYR A 49 6.17 8.22 2.16
CA TYR A 49 7.49 8.72 1.78
C TYR A 49 7.85 8.35 0.34
N ALA A 50 7.72 7.07 -0.02
CA ALA A 50 8.19 6.55 -1.30
C ALA A 50 7.18 6.75 -2.44
N GLY A 51 5.89 6.71 -2.14
CA GLY A 51 4.81 6.74 -3.13
C GLY A 51 4.02 8.04 -3.17
N PHE A 52 4.51 9.10 -2.57
CA PHE A 52 3.79 10.37 -2.49
C PHE A 52 3.38 10.88 -3.88
N GLY A 53 2.11 11.17 -4.05
CA GLY A 53 1.54 11.67 -5.31
C GLY A 53 1.13 10.60 -6.30
N THR A 54 1.55 9.34 -6.12
CA THR A 54 1.19 8.24 -7.04
C THR A 54 0.61 7.02 -6.34
N ALA A 55 0.74 6.94 -5.02
CA ALA A 55 0.22 5.81 -4.26
C ALA A 55 -1.31 5.79 -4.25
N VAL A 56 -1.90 4.61 -4.30
CA VAL A 56 -3.34 4.41 -4.33
C VAL A 56 -3.71 3.40 -3.24
N ASN A 57 -4.77 3.72 -2.51
CA ASN A 57 -5.36 2.80 -1.55
C ASN A 57 -6.44 1.97 -2.28
N VAL A 58 -6.31 0.66 -2.26
CA VAL A 58 -7.28 -0.27 -2.87
C VAL A 58 -7.84 -1.16 -1.79
N THR A 59 -9.16 -1.26 -1.70
CA THR A 59 -9.84 -2.20 -0.81
C THR A 59 -10.26 -3.43 -1.60
N LEU A 60 -9.74 -4.59 -1.20
CA LEU A 60 -10.06 -5.86 -1.85
C LEU A 60 -11.18 -6.59 -1.11
N GLY A 61 -11.88 -7.47 -1.82
CA GLY A 61 -12.92 -8.31 -1.23
C GLY A 61 -14.31 -7.68 -1.19
N LEU A 62 -14.48 -6.50 -1.78
CA LEU A 62 -15.79 -5.86 -1.91
C LEU A 62 -16.46 -6.25 -3.24
N PRO A 63 -17.81 -6.21 -3.31
CA PRO A 63 -18.52 -6.44 -4.57
C PRO A 63 -18.39 -5.28 -5.56
N ILE A 64 -17.75 -4.20 -5.15
CA ILE A 64 -17.47 -3.03 -5.96
C ILE A 64 -15.96 -2.80 -6.05
N ILE A 65 -15.52 -2.05 -7.04
CA ILE A 65 -14.14 -1.58 -7.15
C ILE A 65 -14.03 -0.30 -6.31
N ARG A 66 -13.11 -0.31 -5.33
CA ARG A 66 -12.88 0.85 -4.48
C ARG A 66 -11.40 1.20 -4.49
N THR A 67 -11.10 2.36 -5.05
CA THR A 67 -9.77 2.98 -4.99
C THR A 67 -9.91 4.35 -4.32
N SER A 68 -8.86 4.80 -3.67
CA SER A 68 -8.90 6.04 -2.91
C SER A 68 -7.52 6.66 -2.87
N VAL A 69 -7.48 7.95 -2.56
CA VAL A 69 -6.23 8.68 -2.38
C VAL A 69 -5.46 8.16 -1.16
N ASP A 70 -4.17 8.45 -1.11
CA ASP A 70 -3.27 8.02 -0.05
C ASP A 70 -3.23 8.98 1.16
N HIS A 71 -3.94 10.11 1.10
CA HIS A 71 -3.94 11.12 2.15
C HIS A 71 -5.31 11.27 2.82
N GLY A 72 -5.32 11.95 3.96
CA GLY A 72 -6.55 12.28 4.69
C GLY A 72 -7.24 13.53 4.16
N THR A 73 -8.18 14.05 4.94
CA THR A 73 -9.06 15.17 4.54
C THR A 73 -8.32 16.50 4.34
N ALA A 74 -7.17 16.69 5.01
CA ALA A 74 -6.34 17.89 4.88
C ALA A 74 -7.14 19.19 5.08
N PHE A 75 -7.83 19.31 6.20
CA PHE A 75 -8.69 20.47 6.52
C PHE A 75 -7.96 21.81 6.46
N ASP A 76 -6.65 21.82 6.76
CA ASP A 76 -5.82 23.02 6.78
C ASP A 76 -5.68 23.68 5.42
N ILE A 77 -5.84 22.94 4.32
CA ILE A 77 -5.76 23.45 2.95
C ILE A 77 -7.09 23.35 2.20
N ALA A 78 -8.16 22.95 2.87
CA ALA A 78 -9.48 22.82 2.23
C ALA A 78 -9.96 24.16 1.70
N GLY A 79 -10.43 24.18 0.46
CA GLY A 79 -10.94 25.40 -0.19
C GLY A 79 -9.87 26.39 -0.66
N GLN A 80 -8.58 26.07 -0.52
CA GLN A 80 -7.49 26.98 -0.89
C GLN A 80 -6.90 26.72 -2.27
N GLY A 81 -7.33 25.67 -2.96
CA GLY A 81 -6.79 25.29 -4.26
C GLY A 81 -5.33 24.83 -4.25
N LYS A 82 -4.82 24.43 -3.08
CA LYS A 82 -3.42 24.05 -2.88
C LYS A 82 -3.20 22.52 -2.88
N ALA A 83 -4.27 21.74 -2.89
CA ALA A 83 -4.17 20.28 -2.81
C ALA A 83 -3.51 19.71 -4.06
N ASP A 84 -2.60 18.74 -3.86
CA ASP A 84 -2.05 17.95 -4.96
C ASP A 84 -3.04 16.85 -5.34
N ALA A 85 -3.45 16.83 -6.59
CA ALA A 85 -4.43 15.88 -7.12
C ALA A 85 -3.78 14.63 -7.73
N GLY A 86 -2.46 14.47 -7.64
CA GLY A 86 -1.74 13.34 -8.26
C GLY A 86 -2.26 11.98 -7.81
N SER A 87 -2.43 11.78 -6.51
CA SER A 87 -2.96 10.52 -5.98
C SER A 87 -4.40 10.26 -6.42
N LEU A 88 -5.23 11.30 -6.52
CA LEU A 88 -6.60 11.16 -7.03
C LEU A 88 -6.61 10.72 -8.49
N PHE A 89 -5.79 11.32 -9.34
CA PHE A 89 -5.67 10.90 -10.73
C PHE A 89 -5.20 9.44 -10.84
N ALA A 90 -4.23 9.05 -10.03
CA ALA A 90 -3.75 7.67 -9.99
C ALA A 90 -4.86 6.70 -9.55
N ALA A 91 -5.65 7.08 -8.56
CA ALA A 91 -6.77 6.26 -8.07
C ALA A 91 -7.85 6.07 -9.14
N VAL A 92 -8.20 7.13 -9.86
CA VAL A 92 -9.19 7.06 -10.96
C VAL A 92 -8.65 6.19 -12.09
N ALA A 93 -7.40 6.36 -12.48
CA ALA A 93 -6.79 5.57 -13.54
C ALA A 93 -6.76 4.07 -13.18
N LEU A 94 -6.41 3.73 -11.94
CA LEU A 94 -6.40 2.35 -11.48
C LEU A 94 -7.80 1.76 -11.44
N ALA A 95 -8.80 2.51 -10.96
CA ALA A 95 -10.19 2.06 -10.95
C ALA A 95 -10.67 1.73 -12.35
N ARG A 96 -10.33 2.56 -13.33
CA ARG A 96 -10.66 2.30 -14.74
C ARG A 96 -10.01 1.01 -15.24
N THR A 97 -8.72 0.80 -14.95
CA THR A 97 -8.00 -0.40 -15.35
C THR A 97 -8.65 -1.64 -14.74
N MET A 98 -9.00 -1.59 -13.45
CA MET A 98 -9.65 -2.70 -12.74
C MET A 98 -11.04 -3.01 -13.31
N ALA A 99 -11.80 -1.98 -13.69
CA ALA A 99 -13.13 -2.13 -14.26
C ALA A 99 -13.12 -2.74 -15.66
N LEU A 100 -12.03 -2.57 -16.41
CA LEU A 100 -11.87 -3.07 -17.79
C LEU A 100 -11.25 -4.46 -17.86
N SER A 101 -10.79 -4.97 -16.73
CA SER A 101 -10.16 -6.31 -16.67
C SER A 101 -11.11 -7.44 -16.36
#